data_2f9cbb0fe8507da051e10479aae3bad4
#
_entry.id   2f9cbb0fe8507da051e10479aae3bad4
#
_cell.length_a   1.000
_cell.length_b   1.000
_cell.length_c   1.000
_cell.angle_alpha   90.00
_cell.angle_beta   90.00
_cell.angle_gamma   90.00
#
_symmetry.space_group_name_H-M   'P 1'
#
loop_
_entity.id
_entity.type
_entity.pdbx_description
1 polymer ?
#
loop_
_entity_poly.entity_id
_entity_poly.type
_entity_poly.pdbx_seq_one_letter_code
_entity_poly.pdbx_strand_id
1 'polypeptide(L)'
;MAVIMAGFMTLLYIIPASFSAALVWQEWVVVGIWLALGVFFYFYSKRKYGEEFGRDIFIVDETKAVPEETVALPDAKYPDRHFVITVGCEYGSGGPEIARMVAEYFGIEYYDRDLVDKVVQEIGVDKGLVEEADTRIGVRYAFDTSYGVRYANLSNRVIDAQFQAIHEFAKNSCVIVGRSSDYILKDNSDVMNVFIYAPKEDEIASVMKRSGLNQHKAEEEWENVEKSQHARHEYITGKKRGDRHTRDILLNSSLLGWEATAQFIEELVERKF
;
A
#
# COMPACT_ATOMS: atom_id res chain seq x y z
N MET A 1 8.33 -29.81 13.20
CA MET A 1 9.59 -30.01 13.98
C MET A 1 9.80 -28.93 15.02
N ALA A 2 9.92 -27.64 14.66
CA ALA A 2 10.20 -26.55 15.61
C ALA A 2 9.19 -26.45 16.78
N VAL A 3 7.90 -26.58 16.51
CA VAL A 3 6.83 -26.54 17.54
C VAL A 3 6.93 -27.72 18.53
N ILE A 4 7.26 -28.89 18.03
CA ILE A 4 7.44 -30.10 18.87
C ILE A 4 8.68 -29.97 19.76
N MET A 5 9.79 -29.44 19.22
CA MET A 5 11.01 -29.18 20.00
C MET A 5 10.78 -28.06 21.04
N ALA A 6 10.09 -26.98 20.70
CA ALA A 6 9.75 -25.93 21.63
C ALA A 6 8.84 -26.45 22.76
N GLY A 7 7.84 -27.26 22.43
CA GLY A 7 6.98 -27.93 23.43
C GLY A 7 7.75 -28.87 24.34
N PHE A 8 8.68 -29.65 23.79
CA PHE A 8 9.53 -30.58 24.57
C PHE A 8 10.48 -29.81 25.52
N MET A 9 11.12 -28.73 25.02
CA MET A 9 11.97 -27.85 25.85
C MET A 9 11.18 -27.19 26.97
N THR A 10 9.98 -26.70 26.66
CA THR A 10 9.09 -26.12 27.69
C THR A 10 8.70 -27.14 28.73
N LEU A 11 8.41 -28.38 28.31
CA LEU A 11 8.04 -29.45 29.23
C LEU A 11 9.21 -29.83 30.17
N LEU A 12 10.46 -29.86 29.66
CA LEU A 12 11.65 -30.10 30.48
C LEU A 12 11.91 -29.01 31.52
N TYR A 13 11.54 -27.78 31.23
CA TYR A 13 11.64 -26.66 32.19
C TYR A 13 10.57 -26.72 33.30
N ILE A 14 9.42 -27.31 33.01
CA ILE A 14 8.22 -27.31 33.84
C ILE A 14 8.23 -28.50 34.80
N ILE A 15 8.81 -29.65 34.42
CA ILE A 15 8.80 -30.86 35.28
C ILE A 15 9.78 -30.70 36.45
N PRO A 16 9.31 -30.64 37.72
CA PRO A 16 10.16 -30.32 38.86
C PRO A 16 11.31 -31.32 39.12
N ALA A 17 11.19 -32.54 38.58
CA ALA A 17 12.20 -33.59 38.71
C ALA A 17 13.20 -33.60 37.56
N SER A 18 13.10 -32.70 36.58
CA SER A 18 14.04 -32.62 35.46
C SER A 18 15.32 -31.89 35.86
N PHE A 19 16.44 -32.27 35.22
CA PHE A 19 17.75 -31.64 35.45
C PHE A 19 17.76 -30.10 35.14
N SER A 20 16.81 -29.63 34.36
CA SER A 20 16.66 -28.23 33.94
C SER A 20 15.52 -27.47 34.65
N ALA A 21 14.87 -28.05 35.65
CA ALA A 21 13.80 -27.40 36.39
C ALA A 21 14.37 -26.26 37.26
N ALA A 22 14.19 -25.03 36.77
CA ALA A 22 14.71 -23.83 37.43
C ALA A 22 13.59 -22.99 38.05
N LEU A 23 12.31 -23.35 37.87
CA LEU A 23 11.18 -22.53 38.30
C LEU A 23 10.91 -22.69 39.81
N VAL A 24 11.02 -21.58 40.55
CA VAL A 24 10.56 -21.52 41.94
C VAL A 24 9.05 -21.32 42.00
N TRP A 25 8.44 -21.60 43.17
CA TRP A 25 6.97 -21.53 43.30
C TRP A 25 6.36 -20.19 42.92
N GLN A 26 7.09 -19.06 43.10
CA GLN A 26 6.65 -17.72 42.68
C GLN A 26 6.50 -17.61 41.17
N GLU A 27 7.37 -18.25 40.40
CA GLU A 27 7.33 -18.25 38.93
C GLU A 27 6.13 -19.05 38.42
N TRP A 28 5.73 -20.12 39.12
CA TRP A 28 4.50 -20.85 38.85
C TRP A 28 3.25 -20.00 39.02
N VAL A 29 3.24 -19.09 40.00
CA VAL A 29 2.13 -18.13 40.18
C VAL A 29 2.06 -17.19 38.98
N VAL A 30 3.19 -16.69 38.51
CA VAL A 30 3.24 -15.83 37.32
C VAL A 30 2.75 -16.56 36.07
N VAL A 31 3.20 -17.79 35.84
CA VAL A 31 2.72 -18.65 34.74
C VAL A 31 1.20 -18.87 34.83
N GLY A 32 0.69 -19.15 36.04
CA GLY A 32 -0.73 -19.33 36.28
C GLY A 32 -1.55 -18.06 35.94
N ILE A 33 -1.06 -16.88 36.33
CA ILE A 33 -1.69 -15.60 35.98
C ILE A 33 -1.71 -15.38 34.46
N TRP A 34 -0.60 -15.64 33.78
CA TRP A 34 -0.52 -15.50 32.32
C TRP A 34 -1.45 -16.47 31.60
N LEU A 35 -1.56 -17.70 32.04
CA LEU A 35 -2.50 -18.67 31.48
C LEU A 35 -3.95 -18.23 31.70
N ALA A 36 -4.28 -17.75 32.90
CA ALA A 36 -5.62 -17.25 33.21
C ALA A 36 -5.99 -16.04 32.34
N LEU A 37 -5.04 -15.10 32.15
CA LEU A 37 -5.22 -13.95 31.27
C LEU A 37 -5.36 -14.40 29.81
N GLY A 38 -4.55 -15.34 29.34
CA GLY A 38 -4.65 -15.89 27.99
C GLY A 38 -6.03 -16.53 27.72
N VAL A 39 -6.52 -17.34 28.65
CA VAL A 39 -7.86 -17.95 28.56
C VAL A 39 -8.95 -16.85 28.60
N PHE A 40 -8.83 -15.88 29.49
CA PHE A 40 -9.76 -14.76 29.56
C PHE A 40 -9.81 -13.97 28.24
N PHE A 41 -8.65 -13.58 27.69
CA PHE A 41 -8.60 -12.85 26.43
C PHE A 41 -9.07 -13.70 25.24
N TYR A 42 -8.83 -15.02 25.24
CA TYR A 42 -9.37 -15.92 24.23
C TYR A 42 -10.90 -15.89 24.22
N PHE A 43 -11.55 -16.09 25.37
CA PHE A 43 -13.00 -16.08 25.46
C PHE A 43 -13.60 -14.67 25.21
N TYR A 44 -12.93 -13.63 25.69
CA TYR A 44 -13.33 -12.25 25.44
C TYR A 44 -13.29 -11.91 23.96
N SER A 45 -12.21 -12.25 23.27
CA SER A 45 -12.05 -12.02 21.83
C SER A 45 -13.04 -12.86 21.02
N LYS A 46 -13.21 -14.13 21.36
CA LYS A 46 -14.21 -15.00 20.72
C LYS A 46 -15.63 -14.46 20.84
N ARG A 47 -15.97 -13.87 22.01
CA ARG A 47 -17.28 -13.26 22.23
C ARG A 47 -17.45 -11.94 21.47
N LYS A 48 -16.37 -11.16 21.31
CA LYS A 48 -16.39 -9.86 20.65
C LYS A 48 -16.36 -9.98 19.13
N TYR A 49 -15.60 -10.92 18.58
CA TYR A 49 -15.34 -11.08 17.14
C TYR A 49 -16.04 -12.31 16.51
N GLY A 50 -16.79 -13.10 17.30
CA GLY A 50 -17.62 -14.20 16.82
C GLY A 50 -16.82 -15.30 16.11
N GLU A 51 -17.37 -15.79 15.00
CA GLU A 51 -16.77 -16.86 14.19
C GLU A 51 -15.58 -16.36 13.34
N GLU A 52 -15.37 -15.05 13.22
CA GLU A 52 -14.23 -14.45 12.52
C GLU A 52 -12.94 -14.49 13.33
N PHE A 53 -13.04 -14.82 14.64
CA PHE A 53 -11.87 -14.90 15.50
C PHE A 53 -10.92 -16.01 15.06
N GLY A 54 -9.75 -15.60 14.57
CA GLY A 54 -8.67 -16.52 14.15
C GLY A 54 -8.74 -16.98 12.70
N ARG A 55 -9.74 -16.56 11.90
CA ARG A 55 -9.80 -16.87 10.47
C ARG A 55 -8.80 -16.07 9.64
N ASP A 56 -8.51 -14.84 10.04
CA ASP A 56 -7.69 -13.92 9.25
C ASP A 56 -6.17 -14.15 9.37
N ILE A 57 -5.75 -15.11 10.22
CA ILE A 57 -4.31 -15.31 10.46
C ILE A 57 -3.68 -16.36 9.51
N PHE A 58 -4.45 -17.29 8.91
CA PHE A 58 -3.85 -18.43 8.22
C PHE A 58 -4.61 -19.07 7.04
N ILE A 59 -5.67 -18.47 6.49
CA ILE A 59 -6.37 -19.08 5.36
C ILE A 59 -6.22 -18.21 4.12
N VAL A 60 -5.32 -18.60 3.24
CA VAL A 60 -5.31 -18.18 1.83
C VAL A 60 -6.43 -18.96 1.16
N ASP A 61 -7.57 -18.33 0.92
CA ASP A 61 -8.65 -18.93 0.15
C ASP A 61 -8.39 -18.67 -1.35
N GLU A 62 -7.80 -19.65 -2.02
CA GLU A 62 -7.43 -19.58 -3.44
C GLU A 62 -8.62 -19.56 -4.40
N THR A 63 -9.86 -19.48 -3.92
CA THR A 63 -11.05 -19.69 -4.73
C THR A 63 -12.02 -18.52 -4.85
N LYS A 64 -11.70 -17.34 -4.33
CA LYS A 64 -12.55 -16.17 -4.56
C LYS A 64 -12.15 -15.49 -5.87
N ALA A 65 -12.92 -15.80 -6.90
CA ALA A 65 -12.89 -15.05 -8.16
C ALA A 65 -13.11 -13.55 -7.90
N VAL A 66 -12.27 -12.74 -8.54
CA VAL A 66 -12.36 -11.29 -8.59
C VAL A 66 -13.80 -10.89 -8.98
N PRO A 67 -14.48 -10.01 -8.25
CA PRO A 67 -15.74 -9.46 -8.76
C PRO A 67 -15.43 -8.65 -10.01
N GLU A 68 -15.91 -9.10 -11.16
CA GLU A 68 -16.00 -8.34 -12.39
C GLU A 68 -16.98 -7.16 -12.21
N GLU A 69 -16.60 -6.12 -11.51
CA GLU A 69 -17.12 -4.79 -11.82
C GLU A 69 -16.15 -4.16 -12.83
N THR A 70 -16.12 -4.73 -14.01
CA THR A 70 -15.68 -4.02 -15.21
C THR A 70 -16.70 -2.89 -15.43
N VAL A 71 -16.33 -1.70 -14.98
CA VAL A 71 -16.92 -0.49 -15.56
C VAL A 71 -16.63 -0.62 -17.05
N ALA A 72 -17.68 -0.79 -17.85
CA ALA A 72 -17.55 -0.83 -19.31
C ALA A 72 -16.91 0.51 -19.73
N LEU A 73 -15.61 0.47 -19.97
CA LEU A 73 -14.88 1.62 -20.48
C LEU A 73 -15.39 1.89 -21.90
N PRO A 74 -15.52 3.17 -22.28
CA PRO A 74 -15.81 3.50 -23.67
C PRO A 74 -14.76 2.85 -24.57
N ASP A 75 -15.15 2.54 -25.82
CA ASP A 75 -14.23 1.93 -26.80
C ASP A 75 -12.91 2.72 -26.85
N ALA A 76 -11.79 2.01 -26.77
CA ALA A 76 -10.46 2.64 -26.73
C ALA A 76 -10.27 3.52 -27.96
N LYS A 77 -9.84 4.76 -27.76
CA LYS A 77 -9.61 5.74 -28.84
C LYS A 77 -8.53 5.27 -29.84
N TYR A 78 -7.56 4.51 -29.32
CA TYR A 78 -6.44 3.98 -30.11
C TYR A 78 -6.24 2.48 -29.83
N PRO A 79 -7.09 1.60 -30.37
CA PRO A 79 -7.04 0.16 -30.06
C PRO A 79 -5.76 -0.53 -30.53
N ASP A 80 -5.11 0.03 -31.56
CA ASP A 80 -3.89 -0.54 -32.16
C ASP A 80 -2.60 -0.01 -31.51
N ARG A 81 -2.71 0.86 -30.49
CA ARG A 81 -1.56 1.44 -29.80
C ARG A 81 -1.52 0.97 -28.34
N HIS A 82 -0.36 0.53 -27.93
CA HIS A 82 -0.10 0.21 -26.53
C HIS A 82 0.70 1.33 -25.89
N PHE A 83 0.19 1.88 -24.77
CA PHE A 83 0.91 2.85 -23.95
C PHE A 83 0.40 2.84 -22.51
N VAL A 84 1.30 3.14 -21.58
CA VAL A 84 0.99 3.24 -20.16
C VAL A 84 1.34 4.64 -19.66
N ILE A 85 0.46 5.23 -18.88
CA ILE A 85 0.69 6.53 -18.25
C ILE A 85 0.83 6.30 -16.75
N THR A 86 1.99 6.57 -16.16
CA THR A 86 2.15 6.57 -14.72
C THR A 86 1.97 7.99 -14.19
N VAL A 87 1.15 8.14 -13.16
CA VAL A 87 0.87 9.44 -12.55
C VAL A 87 1.31 9.42 -11.09
N GLY A 88 2.46 10.03 -10.81
CA GLY A 88 2.85 10.40 -9.46
C GLY A 88 2.22 11.75 -9.10
N CYS A 89 1.84 11.95 -7.84
CA CYS A 89 1.22 13.23 -7.46
C CYS A 89 1.45 13.55 -5.99
N GLU A 90 1.43 14.84 -5.66
CA GLU A 90 1.37 15.32 -4.29
C GLU A 90 -0.05 15.24 -3.74
N TYR A 91 -0.19 15.13 -2.42
CA TYR A 91 -1.49 14.95 -1.77
C TYR A 91 -2.29 16.25 -1.81
N GLY A 92 -3.45 16.20 -2.43
CA GLY A 92 -4.29 17.39 -2.64
C GLY A 92 -4.12 18.07 -3.97
N SER A 93 -3.12 17.68 -4.80
CA SER A 93 -2.88 18.28 -6.12
C SER A 93 -3.91 17.92 -7.20
N GLY A 94 -4.87 17.02 -6.93
CA GLY A 94 -5.87 16.56 -7.90
C GLY A 94 -5.36 15.49 -8.87
N GLY A 95 -4.21 14.88 -8.58
CA GLY A 95 -3.60 13.88 -9.45
C GLY A 95 -4.49 12.70 -9.83
N PRO A 96 -5.19 12.04 -8.89
CA PRO A 96 -6.10 10.95 -9.20
C PRO A 96 -7.27 11.36 -10.11
N GLU A 97 -7.85 12.53 -9.89
CA GLU A 97 -8.95 13.06 -10.68
C GLU A 97 -8.51 13.37 -12.11
N ILE A 98 -7.34 14.01 -12.26
CA ILE A 98 -6.73 14.33 -13.56
C ILE A 98 -6.41 13.02 -14.31
N ALA A 99 -5.82 12.05 -13.63
CA ALA A 99 -5.48 10.76 -14.19
C ALA A 99 -6.72 10.00 -14.70
N ARG A 100 -7.84 10.10 -13.98
CA ARG A 100 -9.12 9.50 -14.39
C ARG A 100 -9.65 10.16 -15.65
N MET A 101 -9.63 11.51 -15.75
CA MET A 101 -10.05 12.23 -16.96
C MET A 101 -9.24 11.77 -18.17
N VAL A 102 -7.92 11.63 -18.02
CA VAL A 102 -7.04 11.12 -19.07
C VAL A 102 -7.41 9.70 -19.49
N ALA A 103 -7.67 8.81 -18.53
CA ALA A 103 -8.07 7.43 -18.83
C ALA A 103 -9.42 7.38 -19.55
N GLU A 104 -10.40 8.18 -19.12
CA GLU A 104 -11.71 8.30 -19.77
C GLU A 104 -11.59 8.84 -21.19
N TYR A 105 -10.73 9.82 -21.45
CA TYR A 105 -10.51 10.38 -22.78
C TYR A 105 -9.97 9.35 -23.78
N PHE A 106 -9.02 8.50 -23.33
CA PHE A 106 -8.45 7.46 -24.18
C PHE A 106 -9.27 6.17 -24.21
N GLY A 107 -10.27 6.02 -23.31
CA GLY A 107 -11.04 4.78 -23.17
C GLY A 107 -10.15 3.61 -22.72
N ILE A 108 -9.23 3.86 -21.80
CA ILE A 108 -8.29 2.87 -21.26
C ILE A 108 -8.50 2.69 -19.76
N GLU A 109 -7.99 1.58 -19.22
CA GLU A 109 -8.16 1.24 -17.82
C GLU A 109 -7.47 2.25 -16.87
N TYR A 110 -8.07 2.47 -15.72
CA TYR A 110 -7.59 3.35 -14.66
C TYR A 110 -7.34 2.56 -13.39
N TYR A 111 -6.12 2.61 -12.89
CA TYR A 111 -5.71 1.93 -11.68
C TYR A 111 -5.19 2.95 -10.66
N ASP A 112 -5.97 3.21 -9.63
CA ASP A 112 -5.52 4.02 -8.51
C ASP A 112 -4.85 3.18 -7.43
N ARG A 113 -4.41 3.87 -6.40
CA ARG A 113 -3.74 3.28 -5.24
C ARG A 113 -4.61 2.21 -4.56
N ASP A 114 -5.89 2.50 -4.39
CA ASP A 114 -6.80 1.62 -3.65
C ASP A 114 -7.12 0.36 -4.45
N LEU A 115 -7.19 0.47 -5.77
CA LEU A 115 -7.39 -0.67 -6.65
C LEU A 115 -6.16 -1.59 -6.68
N VAL A 116 -4.94 -1.03 -6.75
CA VAL A 116 -3.70 -1.83 -6.65
C VAL A 116 -3.65 -2.59 -5.32
N ASP A 117 -4.03 -1.94 -4.23
CA ASP A 117 -4.06 -2.59 -2.91
C ASP A 117 -5.13 -3.66 -2.80
N LYS A 118 -6.27 -3.48 -3.46
CA LYS A 118 -7.33 -4.47 -3.54
C LYS A 118 -6.86 -5.74 -4.24
N VAL A 119 -6.18 -5.60 -5.38
CA VAL A 119 -5.59 -6.75 -6.10
C VAL A 119 -4.54 -7.46 -5.25
N VAL A 120 -3.71 -6.72 -4.52
CA VAL A 120 -2.71 -7.30 -3.61
C VAL A 120 -3.37 -8.09 -2.48
N GLN A 121 -4.51 -7.64 -1.96
CA GLN A 121 -5.30 -8.37 -0.97
C GLN A 121 -5.93 -9.66 -1.56
N GLU A 122 -6.39 -9.61 -2.79
CA GLU A 122 -6.95 -10.76 -3.51
C GLU A 122 -5.91 -11.86 -3.78
N ILE A 123 -4.64 -11.48 -3.94
CA ILE A 123 -3.51 -12.43 -4.04
C ILE A 123 -3.18 -13.09 -2.67
N GLY A 124 -3.94 -12.77 -1.62
CA GLY A 124 -3.80 -13.37 -0.29
C GLY A 124 -2.89 -12.61 0.67
N VAL A 125 -2.67 -11.32 0.42
CA VAL A 125 -1.99 -10.43 1.38
C VAL A 125 -3.04 -9.72 2.24
N ASP A 126 -2.96 -9.89 3.55
CA ASP A 126 -3.89 -9.29 4.52
C ASP A 126 -3.93 -7.76 4.40
N LYS A 127 -5.14 -7.18 4.46
CA LYS A 127 -5.36 -5.73 4.37
C LYS A 127 -4.58 -4.95 5.43
N GLY A 128 -4.53 -5.46 6.65
CA GLY A 128 -3.77 -4.84 7.74
C GLY A 128 -2.27 -4.80 7.46
N LEU A 129 -1.74 -5.80 6.75
CA LEU A 129 -0.34 -5.83 6.32
C LEU A 129 -0.05 -4.80 5.23
N VAL A 130 -0.98 -4.57 4.31
CA VAL A 130 -0.86 -3.53 3.27
C VAL A 130 -0.85 -2.15 3.91
N GLU A 131 -1.80 -1.86 4.81
CA GLU A 131 -1.88 -0.60 5.54
C GLU A 131 -0.66 -0.37 6.45
N GLU A 132 -0.18 -1.43 7.11
CA GLU A 132 1.00 -1.38 7.95
C GLU A 132 2.27 -1.16 7.13
N ALA A 133 2.42 -1.80 5.98
CA ALA A 133 3.52 -1.58 5.05
C ALA A 133 3.55 -0.13 4.56
N ASP A 134 2.40 0.47 4.30
CA ASP A 134 2.30 1.87 3.85
C ASP A 134 2.67 2.89 4.94
N THR A 135 2.24 2.64 6.17
CA THR A 135 2.44 3.58 7.27
C THR A 135 3.81 3.46 7.94
N ARG A 136 4.40 2.26 7.92
CA ARG A 136 5.66 1.95 8.64
C ARG A 136 6.90 1.84 7.77
N ILE A 137 6.77 1.89 6.46
CA ILE A 137 7.93 1.99 5.57
C ILE A 137 8.63 3.32 5.86
N GLY A 138 9.81 3.26 6.45
CA GLY A 138 10.59 4.44 6.85
C GLY A 138 10.77 4.64 8.36
N VAL A 139 10.01 3.94 9.21
CA VAL A 139 10.34 3.89 10.63
C VAL A 139 11.45 2.87 10.82
N ARG A 140 12.68 3.33 10.94
CA ARG A 140 13.83 2.51 11.33
C ARG A 140 13.58 1.97 12.74
N TYR A 141 13.16 0.72 12.86
CA TYR A 141 13.23 0.01 14.13
C TYR A 141 14.70 -0.30 14.45
N ALA A 142 15.33 0.60 15.20
CA ALA A 142 16.74 0.52 15.51
C ALA A 142 17.08 -0.53 16.60
N PHE A 143 16.09 -1.23 17.20
CA PHE A 143 16.34 -1.94 18.46
C PHE A 143 15.79 -3.36 18.62
N ASP A 144 15.15 -3.96 17.60
CA ASP A 144 14.74 -5.36 17.74
C ASP A 144 15.00 -6.16 16.46
N THR A 145 16.14 -6.86 16.42
CA THR A 145 16.59 -7.61 15.26
C THR A 145 15.68 -8.79 14.89
N SER A 146 14.97 -9.37 15.85
CA SER A 146 14.07 -10.51 15.61
C SER A 146 12.70 -10.08 15.05
N TYR A 147 12.14 -8.99 15.57
CA TYR A 147 10.93 -8.36 15.05
C TYR A 147 11.20 -7.64 13.72
N GLY A 148 12.31 -6.90 13.62
CA GLY A 148 12.69 -6.17 12.41
C GLY A 148 12.83 -7.04 11.16
N VAL A 149 13.40 -8.24 11.28
CA VAL A 149 13.51 -9.18 10.15
C VAL A 149 12.14 -9.70 9.68
N ARG A 150 11.21 -9.92 10.60
CA ARG A 150 9.87 -10.42 10.28
C ARG A 150 9.03 -9.37 9.55
N TYR A 151 9.09 -8.11 10.00
CA TYR A 151 8.39 -6.99 9.37
C TYR A 151 9.00 -6.60 8.02
N ALA A 152 10.32 -6.59 7.88
CA ALA A 152 10.98 -6.37 6.59
C ALA A 152 10.55 -7.40 5.54
N ASN A 153 10.43 -8.68 5.93
CA ASN A 153 9.96 -9.73 5.02
C ASN A 153 8.49 -9.57 4.62
N LEU A 154 7.62 -9.09 5.51
CA LEU A 154 6.22 -8.84 5.20
C LEU A 154 6.04 -7.61 4.29
N SER A 155 6.73 -6.51 4.60
CA SER A 155 6.72 -5.31 3.75
C SER A 155 7.26 -5.61 2.34
N ASN A 156 8.31 -6.41 2.23
CA ASN A 156 8.84 -6.82 0.93
C ASN A 156 7.84 -7.68 0.16
N ARG A 157 7.11 -8.59 0.81
CA ARG A 157 6.07 -9.39 0.14
C ARG A 157 4.93 -8.52 -0.40
N VAL A 158 4.50 -7.50 0.34
CA VAL A 158 3.49 -6.53 -0.13
C VAL A 158 4.02 -5.75 -1.33
N ILE A 159 5.26 -5.27 -1.26
CA ILE A 159 5.91 -4.55 -2.36
C ILE A 159 6.04 -5.45 -3.59
N ASP A 160 6.49 -6.69 -3.43
CA ASP A 160 6.63 -7.66 -4.53
C ASP A 160 5.27 -7.95 -5.19
N ALA A 161 4.21 -8.11 -4.41
CA ALA A 161 2.86 -8.31 -4.93
C ALA A 161 2.35 -7.07 -5.69
N GLN A 162 2.63 -5.86 -5.20
CA GLN A 162 2.30 -4.62 -5.90
C GLN A 162 3.09 -4.49 -7.22
N PHE A 163 4.36 -4.89 -7.24
CA PHE A 163 5.17 -4.92 -8.46
C PHE A 163 4.57 -5.86 -9.51
N GLN A 164 4.18 -7.06 -9.09
CA GLN A 164 3.53 -8.03 -9.98
C GLN A 164 2.21 -7.50 -10.53
N ALA A 165 1.35 -6.91 -9.69
CA ALA A 165 0.09 -6.32 -10.11
C ALA A 165 0.31 -5.19 -11.15
N ILE A 166 1.27 -4.29 -10.91
CA ILE A 166 1.58 -3.18 -11.82
C ILE A 166 2.12 -3.70 -13.17
N HIS A 167 2.97 -4.72 -13.16
CA HIS A 167 3.41 -5.35 -14.41
C HIS A 167 2.27 -6.03 -15.17
N GLU A 168 1.31 -6.64 -14.46
CA GLU A 168 0.14 -7.24 -15.09
C GLU A 168 -0.76 -6.19 -15.73
N PHE A 169 -1.05 -5.09 -15.02
CA PHE A 169 -1.83 -3.97 -15.55
C PHE A 169 -1.18 -3.36 -16.80
N ALA A 170 0.14 -3.20 -16.78
CA ALA A 170 0.91 -2.61 -17.86
C ALA A 170 0.98 -3.50 -19.14
N LYS A 171 0.38 -4.67 -19.16
CA LYS A 171 0.23 -5.47 -20.41
C LYS A 171 -0.80 -4.87 -21.35
N ASN A 172 -1.74 -4.09 -20.84
CA ASN A 172 -2.73 -3.35 -21.61
C ASN A 172 -2.48 -1.84 -21.45
N SER A 173 -3.02 -1.06 -22.39
CA SER A 173 -3.00 0.41 -22.24
C SER A 173 -3.76 0.81 -21.01
N CYS A 174 -3.14 1.59 -20.12
CA CYS A 174 -3.75 1.98 -18.85
C CYS A 174 -3.12 3.24 -18.25
N VAL A 175 -3.82 3.81 -17.28
CA VAL A 175 -3.30 4.86 -16.41
C VAL A 175 -3.13 4.30 -15.00
N ILE A 176 -1.94 4.42 -14.42
CA ILE A 176 -1.63 3.90 -13.08
C ILE A 176 -1.22 5.05 -12.16
N VAL A 177 -1.91 5.22 -11.03
CA VAL A 177 -1.64 6.30 -10.08
C VAL A 177 -0.84 5.80 -8.88
N GLY A 178 0.33 6.40 -8.68
CA GLY A 178 1.17 6.17 -7.50
C GLY A 178 1.89 4.82 -7.47
N ARG A 179 2.08 4.28 -6.26
CA ARG A 179 2.74 2.97 -5.98
C ARG A 179 4.13 2.80 -6.58
N SER A 180 4.83 3.91 -6.86
CA SER A 180 6.13 3.92 -7.54
C SER A 180 6.09 3.23 -8.91
N SER A 181 4.95 3.28 -9.59
CA SER A 181 4.75 2.66 -10.92
C SER A 181 5.75 3.17 -11.95
N ASP A 182 6.17 4.43 -11.85
CA ASP A 182 7.24 5.04 -12.65
C ASP A 182 8.58 4.30 -12.52
N TYR A 183 8.91 3.88 -11.30
CA TYR A 183 10.14 3.12 -11.03
C TYR A 183 10.01 1.67 -11.48
N ILE A 184 8.85 1.06 -11.24
CA ILE A 184 8.57 -0.33 -11.59
C ILE A 184 8.63 -0.53 -13.10
N LEU A 185 8.09 0.43 -13.87
CA LEU A 185 8.00 0.38 -15.32
C LEU A 185 9.11 1.17 -16.05
N LYS A 186 10.17 1.57 -15.36
CA LYS A 186 11.24 2.45 -15.87
C LYS A 186 11.95 1.94 -17.13
N ASP A 187 11.97 0.62 -17.34
CA ASP A 187 12.64 -0.01 -18.48
C ASP A 187 11.67 -0.27 -19.65
N ASN A 188 10.40 0.16 -19.52
CA ASN A 188 9.41 0.05 -20.59
C ASN A 188 9.35 1.34 -21.40
N SER A 189 9.62 1.24 -22.71
CA SER A 189 9.62 2.38 -23.65
C SER A 189 8.23 2.98 -23.90
N ASP A 190 7.18 2.16 -23.69
CA ASP A 190 5.79 2.54 -23.95
C ASP A 190 5.13 3.20 -22.73
N VAL A 191 5.94 3.73 -21.80
CA VAL A 191 5.48 4.42 -20.59
C VAL A 191 5.73 5.91 -20.69
N MET A 192 4.76 6.71 -20.25
CA MET A 192 4.93 8.13 -19.97
C MET A 192 4.79 8.40 -18.49
N ASN A 193 5.84 8.97 -17.88
CA ASN A 193 5.89 9.24 -16.45
C ASN A 193 5.52 10.70 -16.16
N VAL A 194 4.35 10.94 -15.62
CA VAL A 194 3.82 12.25 -15.23
C VAL A 194 3.92 12.44 -13.73
N PHE A 195 4.24 13.65 -13.29
CA PHE A 195 4.15 14.03 -11.89
C PHE A 195 3.32 15.31 -11.74
N ILE A 196 2.30 15.27 -10.90
CA ILE A 196 1.36 16.37 -10.66
C ILE A 196 1.60 16.93 -9.25
N TYR A 197 1.78 18.23 -9.16
CA TYR A 197 1.97 18.95 -7.91
C TYR A 197 1.14 20.23 -7.90
N ALA A 198 1.01 20.85 -6.74
CA ALA A 198 0.41 22.18 -6.59
C ALA A 198 1.11 22.97 -5.47
N PRO A 199 0.90 24.29 -5.33
CA PRO A 199 1.29 25.02 -4.14
C PRO A 199 0.65 24.42 -2.88
N LYS A 200 1.42 24.34 -1.77
CA LYS A 200 0.97 23.74 -0.50
C LYS A 200 -0.38 24.27 -0.04
N GLU A 201 -0.62 25.58 -0.23
CA GLU A 201 -1.85 26.24 0.18
C GLU A 201 -3.06 25.71 -0.61
N ASP A 202 -2.90 25.47 -1.91
CA ASP A 202 -3.94 24.93 -2.79
C ASP A 202 -4.22 23.46 -2.49
N GLU A 203 -3.18 22.70 -2.20
CA GLU A 203 -3.30 21.29 -1.79
C GLU A 203 -4.07 21.16 -0.47
N ILE A 204 -3.73 21.98 0.54
CA ILE A 204 -4.45 22.01 1.82
C ILE A 204 -5.91 22.45 1.60
N ALA A 205 -6.16 23.44 0.76
CA ALA A 205 -7.52 23.88 0.44
C ALA A 205 -8.33 22.75 -0.24
N SER A 206 -7.70 21.99 -1.11
CA SER A 206 -8.30 20.80 -1.73
C SER A 206 -8.63 19.70 -0.70
N VAL A 207 -7.71 19.43 0.24
CA VAL A 207 -7.95 18.49 1.35
C VAL A 207 -9.11 18.96 2.23
N MET A 208 -9.15 20.24 2.60
CA MET A 208 -10.26 20.83 3.37
C MET A 208 -11.60 20.61 2.68
N LYS A 209 -11.67 20.88 1.38
CA LYS A 209 -12.90 20.75 0.57
C LYS A 209 -13.38 19.29 0.51
N ARG A 210 -12.44 18.34 0.35
CA ARG A 210 -12.75 16.92 0.22
C ARG A 210 -13.15 16.29 1.55
N SER A 211 -12.40 16.58 2.62
CA SER A 211 -12.55 15.93 3.92
C SER A 211 -13.45 16.69 4.90
N GLY A 212 -13.85 17.93 4.57
CA GLY A 212 -14.64 18.78 5.45
C GLY A 212 -13.89 19.22 6.72
N LEU A 213 -12.57 19.13 6.71
CA LEU A 213 -11.71 19.48 7.84
C LEU A 213 -11.48 20.98 7.94
N ASN A 214 -11.18 21.48 9.15
CA ASN A 214 -10.66 22.82 9.31
C ASN A 214 -9.19 22.89 8.86
N GLN A 215 -8.68 24.11 8.63
CA GLN A 215 -7.34 24.33 8.10
C GLN A 215 -6.24 23.61 8.88
N HIS A 216 -6.23 23.71 10.22
CA HIS A 216 -5.20 23.08 11.06
C HIS A 216 -5.17 21.55 10.91
N LYS A 217 -6.34 20.90 10.91
CA LYS A 217 -6.43 19.45 10.73
C LYS A 217 -6.10 19.00 9.30
N ALA A 218 -6.49 19.79 8.32
CA ALA A 218 -6.15 19.50 6.93
C ALA A 218 -4.63 19.62 6.67
N GLU A 219 -3.99 20.62 7.29
CA GLU A 219 -2.53 20.77 7.22
C GLU A 219 -1.81 19.60 7.93
N GLU A 220 -2.28 19.20 9.10
CA GLU A 220 -1.74 18.04 9.82
C GLU A 220 -1.90 16.73 9.00
N GLU A 221 -3.07 16.51 8.40
CA GLU A 221 -3.33 15.38 7.52
C GLU A 221 -2.40 15.41 6.29
N TRP A 222 -2.30 16.57 5.63
CA TRP A 222 -1.43 16.78 4.49
C TRP A 222 0.03 16.44 4.81
N GLU A 223 0.58 16.97 5.92
CA GLU A 223 1.96 16.72 6.33
C GLU A 223 2.22 15.23 6.63
N ASN A 224 1.28 14.56 7.28
CA ASN A 224 1.40 13.14 7.61
C ASN A 224 1.37 12.27 6.35
N VAL A 225 0.46 12.54 5.42
CA VAL A 225 0.33 11.79 4.17
C VAL A 225 1.55 12.03 3.28
N GLU A 226 1.97 13.27 3.07
CA GLU A 226 3.14 13.61 2.26
C GLU A 226 4.41 12.96 2.81
N LYS A 227 4.64 13.06 4.12
CA LYS A 227 5.79 12.43 4.77
C LYS A 227 5.80 10.90 4.58
N SER A 228 4.65 10.26 4.72
CA SER A 228 4.50 8.82 4.54
C SER A 228 4.78 8.41 3.10
N GLN A 229 4.22 9.13 2.12
CA GLN A 229 4.40 8.84 0.70
C GLN A 229 5.85 9.10 0.24
N HIS A 230 6.51 10.14 0.76
CA HIS A 230 7.93 10.40 0.50
C HIS A 230 8.83 9.28 1.04
N ALA A 231 8.63 8.90 2.31
CA ALA A 231 9.41 7.85 2.94
C ALA A 231 9.24 6.51 2.21
N ARG A 232 8.02 6.18 1.80
CA ARG A 232 7.73 4.98 1.04
C ARG A 232 8.45 4.98 -0.32
N HIS A 233 8.31 6.07 -1.08
CA HIS A 233 8.95 6.19 -2.39
C HIS A 233 10.47 6.08 -2.29
N GLU A 234 11.08 6.78 -1.34
CA GLU A 234 12.52 6.73 -1.09
C GLU A 234 12.99 5.33 -0.68
N TYR A 235 12.22 4.63 0.15
CA TYR A 235 12.51 3.25 0.54
C TYR A 235 12.54 2.28 -0.66
N ILE A 236 11.56 2.41 -1.57
CA ILE A 236 11.40 1.51 -2.73
C ILE A 236 12.42 1.85 -3.81
N THR A 237 12.65 3.14 -4.09
CA THR A 237 13.36 3.58 -5.28
C THR A 237 14.77 4.09 -5.00
N GLY A 238 15.08 4.40 -3.75
CA GLY A 238 16.30 5.12 -3.36
C GLY A 238 16.34 6.58 -3.83
N LYS A 239 15.23 7.13 -4.33
CA LYS A 239 15.14 8.48 -4.90
C LYS A 239 14.05 9.29 -4.22
N LYS A 240 14.18 10.63 -4.32
CA LYS A 240 13.13 11.53 -3.83
C LYS A 240 11.89 11.43 -4.70
N ARG A 241 10.71 11.44 -4.09
CA ARG A 241 9.43 11.55 -4.80
C ARG A 241 9.37 12.89 -5.52
N GLY A 242 8.93 12.88 -6.78
CA GLY A 242 8.93 14.08 -7.62
C GLY A 242 10.31 14.49 -8.14
N ASP A 243 11.32 13.61 -8.09
CA ASP A 243 12.60 13.89 -8.74
C ASP A 243 12.38 14.09 -10.25
N ARG A 244 12.72 15.29 -10.73
CA ARG A 244 12.57 15.70 -12.13
C ARG A 244 13.30 14.80 -13.14
N HIS A 245 14.34 14.11 -12.69
CA HIS A 245 15.15 13.25 -13.57
C HIS A 245 14.55 11.85 -13.79
N THR A 246 13.48 11.55 -13.06
CA THR A 246 12.75 10.27 -13.18
C THR A 246 11.38 10.44 -13.80
N ARG A 247 11.05 11.64 -14.25
CA ARG A 247 9.76 12.00 -14.83
C ARG A 247 9.94 12.57 -16.24
N ASP A 248 9.01 12.24 -17.13
CA ASP A 248 8.97 12.84 -18.45
C ASP A 248 8.43 14.27 -18.36
N ILE A 249 7.47 14.48 -17.43
CA ILE A 249 6.82 15.78 -17.24
C ILE A 249 6.42 16.01 -15.77
N LEU A 250 6.52 17.25 -15.32
CA LEU A 250 6.02 17.73 -14.03
C LEU A 250 5.05 18.88 -14.29
N LEU A 251 3.84 18.78 -13.75
CA LEU A 251 2.77 19.75 -13.98
C LEU A 251 2.24 20.34 -12.67
N ASN A 252 2.15 21.66 -12.65
CA ASN A 252 1.46 22.39 -11.60
C ASN A 252 -0.05 22.45 -11.94
N SER A 253 -0.87 21.68 -11.25
CA SER A 253 -2.31 21.60 -11.52
C SER A 253 -3.08 22.86 -11.15
N SER A 254 -2.53 23.73 -10.28
CA SER A 254 -3.14 25.01 -9.96
C SER A 254 -2.97 26.06 -11.05
N LEU A 255 -2.00 25.84 -11.98
CA LEU A 255 -1.73 26.81 -13.04
C LEU A 255 -2.88 26.88 -14.07
N LEU A 256 -3.39 25.72 -14.46
CA LEU A 256 -4.39 25.59 -15.53
C LEU A 256 -5.76 25.09 -15.00
N GLY A 257 -5.81 24.56 -13.78
CA GLY A 257 -6.92 23.76 -13.30
C GLY A 257 -6.84 22.30 -13.76
N TRP A 258 -7.66 21.45 -13.18
CA TRP A 258 -7.55 19.99 -13.38
C TRP A 258 -7.92 19.57 -14.81
N GLU A 259 -9.00 20.11 -15.35
CA GLU A 259 -9.48 19.79 -16.69
C GLU A 259 -8.45 20.16 -17.77
N ALA A 260 -7.91 21.38 -17.71
CA ALA A 260 -6.92 21.79 -18.69
C ALA A 260 -5.56 21.09 -18.49
N THR A 261 -5.23 20.67 -17.25
CA THR A 261 -4.06 19.83 -16.99
C THR A 261 -4.23 18.43 -17.60
N ALA A 262 -5.44 17.85 -17.52
CA ALA A 262 -5.74 16.57 -18.18
C ALA A 262 -5.60 16.70 -19.70
N GLN A 263 -6.21 17.70 -20.31
CA GLN A 263 -6.11 17.98 -21.77
C GLN A 263 -4.66 18.13 -22.23
N PHE A 264 -3.83 18.80 -21.43
CA PHE A 264 -2.41 18.95 -21.77
C PHE A 264 -1.67 17.60 -21.75
N ILE A 265 -1.99 16.71 -20.81
CA ILE A 265 -1.44 15.36 -20.77
C ILE A 265 -1.93 14.56 -21.98
N GLU A 266 -3.20 14.66 -22.33
CA GLU A 266 -3.79 13.99 -23.50
C GLU A 266 -3.06 14.37 -24.80
N GLU A 267 -2.84 15.67 -25.02
CA GLU A 267 -2.09 16.16 -26.19
C GLU A 267 -0.64 15.62 -26.24
N LEU A 268 0.01 15.53 -25.08
CA LEU A 268 1.37 14.99 -25.01
C LEU A 268 1.43 13.49 -25.31
N VAL A 269 0.47 12.73 -24.82
CA VAL A 269 0.34 11.31 -25.10
C VAL A 269 0.13 11.08 -26.60
N GLU A 270 -0.78 11.85 -27.24
CA GLU A 270 -1.03 11.78 -28.67
C GLU A 270 0.20 12.10 -29.54
N ARG A 271 1.10 12.93 -29.03
CA ARG A 271 2.34 13.29 -29.73
C ARG A 271 3.48 12.31 -29.50
N LYS A 272 3.48 11.64 -28.35
CA LYS A 272 4.53 10.69 -27.99
C LYS A 272 4.28 9.33 -28.63
N PHE A 273 3.04 8.89 -28.64
CA PHE A 273 2.61 7.57 -29.10
C PHE A 273 1.74 7.66 -30.36
#